data_928631aaf9d108ea80350616bb065166
#
_entry.id   928631aaf9d108ea80350616bb065166
#
_cell.length_a   1.000
_cell.length_b   1.000
_cell.length_c   1.000
_cell.angle_alpha   90.00
_cell.angle_beta   90.00
_cell.angle_gamma   90.00
#
_symmetry.space_group_name_H-M   'P 1'
#
loop_
_entity.id
_entity.type
_entity.pdbx_description
1 polymer ?
#
loop_
_entity_poly.entity_id
_entity_poly.type
_entity_poly.pdbx_seq_one_letter_code
_entity_poly.pdbx_strand_id
1 'polypeptide(L)'
;IKKVLGPPGTGKTFTLLEYVDSYLEKGIPIDKIGYFAFTKKAATTAKKRMIKKHPEYKQTQLKYFQTLHSFCFHTLGLREENVMQPEHYEDLGRLSNIRSDNNKRLRITEESNGYLTSNSEYFQVINKASVKDIPIQSEFNTNEYSRKLDYQILKHLEVNLANYKDKNKLIDYTDMIKKYIKEEDKSPTFEVIFIDEAQDLSPIQWQMFDVLLTKTKDIFLAGDDDQAIFTWAGADVKRFIEQPAENQFLEQSVRVPKVVQEISNVILSRIQGPKIKK
;
A
#
# COMPACT_ATOMS: atom_id res chain seq x y z
N ILE A 1 7.99 -17.43 -4.95
CA ILE A 1 6.97 -16.67 -4.18
C ILE A 1 6.10 -17.66 -3.43
N LYS A 2 5.79 -17.35 -2.15
CA LYS A 2 4.85 -18.10 -1.32
C LYS A 2 3.75 -17.17 -0.80
N LYS A 3 2.49 -17.61 -0.82
CA LYS A 3 1.37 -16.88 -0.23
C LYS A 3 0.91 -17.55 1.07
N VAL A 4 0.77 -16.78 2.13
CA VAL A 4 0.16 -17.16 3.40
C VAL A 4 -1.25 -16.58 3.45
N LEU A 5 -2.24 -17.43 3.30
CA LEU A 5 -3.64 -17.07 3.10
C LEU A 5 -4.49 -17.51 4.30
N GLY A 6 -5.47 -16.73 4.66
CA GLY A 6 -6.40 -17.12 5.72
C GLY A 6 -7.28 -15.98 6.22
N PRO A 7 -8.45 -16.30 6.78
CA PRO A 7 -9.38 -15.31 7.31
C PRO A 7 -8.81 -14.49 8.49
N PRO A 8 -9.56 -13.50 8.98
CA PRO A 8 -9.13 -12.66 10.10
C PRO A 8 -8.75 -13.50 11.33
N GLY A 9 -7.59 -13.17 11.93
CA GLY A 9 -7.18 -13.80 13.19
C GLY A 9 -6.53 -15.18 13.07
N THR A 10 -6.24 -15.67 11.88
CA THR A 10 -5.57 -16.97 11.67
C THR A 10 -4.06 -16.93 11.88
N GLY A 11 -3.49 -15.75 12.17
CA GLY A 11 -2.08 -15.64 12.48
C GLY A 11 -1.17 -15.36 11.26
N LYS A 12 -1.68 -14.84 10.15
CA LYS A 12 -0.88 -14.50 8.95
C LYS A 12 0.40 -13.72 9.29
N THR A 13 0.26 -12.59 9.96
CA THR A 13 1.41 -11.78 10.43
C THR A 13 2.36 -12.58 11.34
N PHE A 14 1.83 -13.43 12.22
CA PHE A 14 2.63 -14.28 13.08
C PHE A 14 3.43 -15.28 12.25
N THR A 15 2.80 -15.95 11.31
CA THR A 15 3.46 -16.90 10.39
C THR A 15 4.55 -16.23 9.57
N LEU A 16 4.33 -14.99 9.07
CA LEU A 16 5.39 -14.25 8.39
C LEU A 16 6.59 -14.01 9.31
N LEU A 17 6.37 -13.64 10.58
CA LEU A 17 7.45 -13.42 11.54
C LEU A 17 8.19 -14.73 11.91
N GLU A 18 7.49 -15.86 11.98
CA GLU A 18 8.14 -17.18 12.14
C GLU A 18 9.05 -17.52 10.93
N TYR A 19 8.62 -17.13 9.73
CA TYR A 19 9.52 -17.26 8.56
C TYR A 19 10.71 -16.31 8.66
N VAL A 20 10.54 -15.06 9.12
CA VAL A 20 11.70 -14.18 9.39
C VAL A 20 12.69 -14.86 10.32
N ASP A 21 12.22 -15.45 11.42
CA ASP A 21 13.07 -16.19 12.38
C ASP A 21 13.84 -17.33 11.69
N SER A 22 13.15 -18.11 10.85
CA SER A 22 13.79 -19.20 10.13
C SER A 22 14.93 -18.76 9.19
N TYR A 23 14.85 -17.55 8.64
CA TYR A 23 15.93 -16.95 7.85
C TYR A 23 17.08 -16.47 8.73
N LEU A 24 16.77 -15.88 9.91
CA LEU A 24 17.78 -15.49 10.89
C LEU A 24 18.54 -16.71 11.42
N GLU A 25 17.85 -17.82 11.72
CA GLU A 25 18.45 -19.09 12.14
C GLU A 25 19.38 -19.70 11.08
N LYS A 26 19.10 -19.45 9.80
CA LYS A 26 20.01 -19.81 8.68
C LYS A 26 21.19 -18.86 8.54
N GLY A 27 21.34 -17.87 9.42
CA GLY A 27 22.43 -16.90 9.40
C GLY A 27 22.26 -15.75 8.41
N ILE A 28 21.05 -15.53 7.87
CA ILE A 28 20.77 -14.38 7.00
C ILE A 28 20.75 -13.10 7.85
N PRO A 29 21.58 -12.10 7.51
CA PRO A 29 21.61 -10.84 8.27
C PRO A 29 20.28 -10.11 8.20
N ILE A 30 19.87 -9.47 9.31
CA ILE A 30 18.58 -8.77 9.42
C ILE A 30 18.43 -7.63 8.39
N ASP A 31 19.52 -7.03 7.93
CA ASP A 31 19.52 -5.99 6.89
C ASP A 31 19.39 -6.55 5.46
N LYS A 32 19.32 -7.88 5.31
CA LYS A 32 18.96 -8.59 4.07
C LYS A 32 17.52 -9.10 4.08
N ILE A 33 16.76 -8.78 5.09
CA ILE A 33 15.35 -9.17 5.27
C ILE A 33 14.48 -7.92 5.18
N GLY A 34 13.59 -7.88 4.19
CA GLY A 34 12.55 -6.83 4.06
C GLY A 34 11.23 -7.30 4.65
N TYR A 35 10.59 -6.47 5.47
CA TYR A 35 9.23 -6.69 5.96
C TYR A 35 8.39 -5.45 5.69
N PHE A 36 7.47 -5.55 4.74
CA PHE A 36 6.64 -4.43 4.32
C PHE A 36 5.20 -4.65 4.75
N ALA A 37 4.72 -3.75 5.59
CA ALA A 37 3.33 -3.75 6.04
C ALA A 37 2.53 -2.64 5.35
N PHE A 38 1.23 -2.83 5.26
CA PHE A 38 0.34 -1.84 4.65
C PHE A 38 0.28 -0.53 5.46
N THR A 39 0.32 -0.61 6.80
CA THR A 39 0.26 0.57 7.67
C THR A 39 1.51 0.73 8.54
N LYS A 40 1.84 1.98 8.93
CA LYS A 40 2.90 2.28 9.92
C LYS A 40 2.70 1.54 11.25
N LYS A 41 1.44 1.43 11.69
CA LYS A 41 1.09 0.73 12.92
C LYS A 41 1.42 -0.76 12.84
N ALA A 42 1.10 -1.41 11.70
CA ALA A 42 1.41 -2.81 11.47
C ALA A 42 2.93 -3.04 11.42
N ALA A 43 3.68 -2.21 10.68
CA ALA A 43 5.15 -2.25 10.63
C ALA A 43 5.78 -2.07 12.02
N THR A 44 5.30 -1.10 12.80
CA THR A 44 5.77 -0.86 14.17
C THR A 44 5.48 -2.05 15.09
N THR A 45 4.31 -2.67 14.92
CA THR A 45 3.94 -3.87 15.70
C THR A 45 4.85 -5.05 15.36
N ALA A 46 5.13 -5.27 14.07
CA ALA A 46 6.09 -6.29 13.62
C ALA A 46 7.49 -6.05 14.22
N LYS A 47 8.01 -4.80 14.15
CA LYS A 47 9.28 -4.43 14.80
C LYS A 47 9.29 -4.76 16.29
N LYS A 48 8.25 -4.36 17.02
CA LYS A 48 8.15 -4.61 18.47
C LYS A 48 8.15 -6.11 18.80
N ARG A 49 7.46 -6.93 17.99
CA ARG A 49 7.44 -8.38 18.18
C ARG A 49 8.81 -9.00 17.92
N MET A 50 9.50 -8.57 16.87
CA MET A 50 10.85 -9.01 16.56
C MET A 50 11.83 -8.66 17.70
N ILE A 51 11.85 -7.42 18.18
CA ILE A 51 12.72 -7.00 19.29
C ILE A 51 12.40 -7.76 20.58
N LYS A 52 11.12 -8.06 20.83
CA LYS A 52 10.74 -8.87 21.99
C LYS A 52 11.27 -10.30 21.92
N LYS A 53 11.28 -10.89 20.72
CA LYS A 53 11.77 -12.27 20.47
C LYS A 53 13.29 -12.32 20.35
N HIS A 54 13.89 -11.28 19.80
CA HIS A 54 15.32 -11.12 19.55
C HIS A 54 15.85 -9.84 20.20
N PRO A 55 16.07 -9.83 21.54
CA PRO A 55 16.50 -8.64 22.29
C PRO A 55 17.89 -8.12 21.89
N GLU A 56 18.67 -8.90 21.18
CA GLU A 56 19.96 -8.51 20.61
C GLU A 56 19.85 -7.47 19.51
N TYR A 57 18.69 -7.36 18.84
CA TYR A 57 18.46 -6.36 17.80
C TYR A 57 17.92 -5.05 18.37
N LYS A 58 18.52 -3.94 17.93
CA LYS A 58 18.01 -2.59 18.18
C LYS A 58 16.99 -2.20 17.09
N GLN A 59 16.09 -1.29 17.40
CA GLN A 59 15.09 -0.79 16.47
C GLN A 59 15.70 -0.24 15.16
N THR A 60 16.89 0.35 15.24
CA THR A 60 17.63 0.90 14.09
C THR A 60 18.13 -0.16 13.11
N GLN A 61 18.33 -1.39 13.58
CA GLN A 61 18.78 -2.51 12.73
C GLN A 61 17.64 -3.09 11.90
N LEU A 62 16.37 -2.96 12.35
CA LEU A 62 15.18 -3.37 11.61
C LEU A 62 14.73 -2.26 10.64
N LYS A 63 15.68 -1.66 9.89
CA LYS A 63 15.42 -0.52 9.00
C LYS A 63 14.43 -0.84 7.89
N TYR A 64 14.36 -2.08 7.44
CA TYR A 64 13.47 -2.54 6.36
C TYR A 64 12.14 -3.15 6.84
N PHE A 65 11.83 -3.03 8.13
CA PHE A 65 10.50 -3.32 8.66
C PHE A 65 9.67 -2.04 8.64
N GLN A 66 8.99 -1.75 7.52
CA GLN A 66 8.35 -0.46 7.30
C GLN A 66 7.23 -0.57 6.24
N THR A 67 6.60 0.54 5.87
CA THR A 67 5.67 0.56 4.74
C THR A 67 6.43 0.70 3.41
N LEU A 68 5.80 0.35 2.29
CA LEU A 68 6.39 0.55 0.95
C LEU A 68 6.72 2.02 0.69
N HIS A 69 5.85 2.95 1.11
CA HIS A 69 6.11 4.38 0.97
C HIS A 69 7.31 4.84 1.81
N SER A 70 7.40 4.39 3.06
CA SER A 70 8.55 4.70 3.92
C SER A 70 9.85 4.14 3.33
N PHE A 71 9.80 2.97 2.71
CA PHE A 71 10.94 2.39 2.02
C PHE A 71 11.38 3.24 0.81
N CYS A 72 10.44 3.67 -0.05
CA CYS A 72 10.73 4.59 -1.13
C CYS A 72 11.33 5.91 -0.64
N PHE A 73 10.73 6.50 0.41
CA PHE A 73 11.18 7.75 1.02
C PHE A 73 12.66 7.69 1.42
N HIS A 74 13.05 6.65 2.16
CA HIS A 74 14.42 6.48 2.61
C HIS A 74 15.39 6.09 1.47
N THR A 75 14.97 5.22 0.56
CA THR A 75 15.82 4.78 -0.56
C THR A 75 16.12 5.93 -1.53
N LEU A 76 15.16 6.82 -1.74
CA LEU A 76 15.31 8.01 -2.60
C LEU A 76 16.03 9.18 -1.89
N GLY A 77 16.34 9.07 -0.60
CA GLY A 77 16.95 10.14 0.18
C GLY A 77 16.08 11.39 0.29
N LEU A 78 14.76 11.22 0.33
CA LEU A 78 13.81 12.33 0.43
C LEU A 78 13.81 12.93 1.85
N ARG A 79 13.41 14.19 1.93
CA ARG A 79 13.16 14.90 3.17
C ARG A 79 11.67 15.21 3.30
N GLU A 80 11.17 15.46 4.50
CA GLU A 80 9.77 15.81 4.72
C GLU A 80 9.33 17.04 3.91
N GLU A 81 10.23 18.02 3.75
CA GLU A 81 10.04 19.21 2.93
C GLU A 81 9.81 18.93 1.44
N ASN A 82 10.18 17.74 0.95
CA ASN A 82 9.98 17.33 -0.43
C ASN A 82 8.61 16.67 -0.65
N VAL A 83 7.84 16.42 0.41
CA VAL A 83 6.59 15.67 0.32
C VAL A 83 5.41 16.61 0.39
N MET A 84 4.46 16.45 -0.54
CA MET A 84 3.18 17.18 -0.53
C MET A 84 2.46 17.00 0.80
N GLN A 85 2.13 18.11 1.45
CA GLN A 85 1.34 18.18 2.67
C GLN A 85 -0.07 18.70 2.37
N PRO A 86 -1.05 18.53 3.27
CA PRO A 86 -2.41 19.04 3.09
C PRO A 86 -2.48 20.52 2.69
N GLU A 87 -1.61 21.34 3.28
CA GLU A 87 -1.55 22.78 3.05
C GLU A 87 -1.21 23.11 1.58
N HIS A 88 -0.37 22.32 0.93
CA HIS A 88 -0.01 22.48 -0.48
C HIS A 88 -1.23 22.27 -1.41
N TYR A 89 -2.10 21.29 -1.08
CA TYR A 89 -3.33 21.07 -1.84
C TYR A 89 -4.36 22.17 -1.61
N GLU A 90 -4.44 22.74 -0.39
CA GLU A 90 -5.29 23.88 -0.08
C GLU A 90 -4.83 25.13 -0.85
N ASP A 91 -3.51 25.38 -0.88
CA ASP A 91 -2.92 26.48 -1.66
C ASP A 91 -3.21 26.33 -3.15
N LEU A 92 -3.00 25.14 -3.70
CA LEU A 92 -3.30 24.86 -5.10
C LEU A 92 -4.79 25.02 -5.41
N GLY A 93 -5.67 24.55 -4.51
CA GLY A 93 -7.12 24.74 -4.64
C GLY A 93 -7.51 26.22 -4.71
N ARG A 94 -6.92 27.07 -3.86
CA ARG A 94 -7.13 28.53 -3.89
C ARG A 94 -6.62 29.14 -5.20
N LEU A 95 -5.42 28.80 -5.64
CA LEU A 95 -4.83 29.27 -6.89
C LEU A 95 -5.63 28.85 -8.13
N SER A 96 -6.28 27.70 -8.08
CA SER A 96 -7.10 27.14 -9.17
C SER A 96 -8.58 27.52 -9.06
N ASN A 97 -8.94 28.38 -8.11
CA ASN A 97 -10.32 28.81 -7.82
C ASN A 97 -11.30 27.64 -7.55
N ILE A 98 -10.78 26.56 -6.97
CA ILE A 98 -11.56 25.37 -6.58
C ILE A 98 -11.92 25.52 -5.12
N ARG A 99 -13.23 25.61 -4.83
CA ARG A 99 -13.75 25.70 -3.47
C ARG A 99 -13.48 24.36 -2.75
N SER A 100 -12.71 24.41 -1.67
CA SER A 100 -12.69 23.36 -0.67
C SER A 100 -13.78 23.64 0.37
N ASP A 101 -14.60 22.65 0.68
CA ASP A 101 -15.58 22.78 1.78
C ASP A 101 -14.83 22.87 3.10
N ASN A 102 -14.95 24.01 3.80
CA ASN A 102 -14.19 24.36 4.99
C ASN A 102 -14.40 23.43 6.22
N ASN A 103 -15.25 22.41 6.13
CA ASN A 103 -15.67 21.60 7.28
C ASN A 103 -15.01 20.22 7.42
N LYS A 104 -14.17 19.80 6.48
CA LYS A 104 -13.46 18.50 6.59
C LYS A 104 -11.97 18.75 6.37
N ARG A 105 -11.16 18.47 7.39
CA ARG A 105 -9.70 18.56 7.29
C ARG A 105 -9.20 17.55 6.25
N LEU A 106 -8.41 18.04 5.30
CA LEU A 106 -7.58 17.20 4.43
C LEU A 106 -6.77 16.22 5.30
N ARG A 107 -6.89 14.95 5.03
CA ARG A 107 -6.03 13.93 5.65
C ARG A 107 -5.34 13.16 4.53
N ILE A 108 -4.03 13.30 4.48
CA ILE A 108 -3.17 12.40 3.75
C ILE A 108 -2.61 11.46 4.81
N THR A 109 -2.96 10.19 4.77
CA THR A 109 -2.37 9.21 5.67
C THR A 109 -1.68 8.15 4.83
N GLU A 110 -0.52 7.67 5.27
CA GLU A 110 0.09 6.47 4.69
C GLU A 110 -0.88 5.28 4.80
N GLU A 111 -1.76 5.28 5.81
CA GLU A 111 -2.82 4.29 6.02
C GLU A 111 -3.88 4.29 4.90
N SER A 112 -4.00 5.39 4.16
CA SER A 112 -4.87 5.49 2.99
C SER A 112 -4.15 5.16 1.68
N ASN A 113 -2.98 4.53 1.72
CA ASN A 113 -2.20 4.18 0.54
C ASN A 113 -1.81 5.40 -0.32
N GLY A 114 -1.59 6.55 0.33
CA GLY A 114 -1.42 7.83 -0.34
C GLY A 114 -2.73 8.42 -0.89
N TYR A 115 -3.87 7.77 -0.58
CA TYR A 115 -5.17 8.26 -0.99
C TYR A 115 -5.49 9.56 -0.28
N LEU A 116 -5.69 10.59 -1.07
CA LEU A 116 -6.05 11.91 -0.60
C LEU A 116 -7.54 11.94 -0.25
N THR A 117 -7.87 11.98 1.04
CA THR A 117 -9.22 12.41 1.46
C THR A 117 -9.30 13.92 1.35
N SER A 118 -9.48 14.43 0.14
CA SER A 118 -9.74 15.82 -0.12
C SER A 118 -11.25 16.09 -0.11
N ASN A 119 -11.65 17.27 0.34
CA ASN A 119 -13.01 17.75 0.15
C ASN A 119 -13.31 18.12 -1.31
N SER A 120 -12.28 18.25 -2.14
CA SER A 120 -12.42 18.44 -3.57
C SER A 120 -12.46 17.12 -4.28
N GLU A 121 -13.58 16.74 -4.85
CA GLU A 121 -13.73 15.54 -5.68
C GLU A 121 -12.75 15.57 -6.87
N TYR A 122 -12.34 16.73 -7.36
CA TYR A 122 -11.33 16.87 -8.41
C TYR A 122 -9.98 16.26 -8.00
N PHE A 123 -9.47 16.60 -6.81
CA PHE A 123 -8.23 16.01 -6.31
C PHE A 123 -8.36 14.51 -6.05
N GLN A 124 -9.54 14.05 -5.62
CA GLN A 124 -9.78 12.62 -5.46
C GLN A 124 -9.67 11.87 -6.79
N VAL A 125 -10.26 12.42 -7.88
CA VAL A 125 -10.15 11.80 -9.21
C VAL A 125 -8.70 11.74 -9.68
N ILE A 126 -7.94 12.84 -9.55
CA ILE A 126 -6.52 12.88 -9.92
C ILE A 126 -5.72 11.83 -9.14
N ASN A 127 -5.94 11.78 -7.83
CA ASN A 127 -5.23 10.84 -6.97
C ASN A 127 -5.62 9.38 -7.26
N LYS A 128 -6.91 9.06 -7.43
CA LYS A 128 -7.35 7.71 -7.79
C LYS A 128 -6.78 7.25 -9.14
N ALA A 129 -6.80 8.11 -10.15
CA ALA A 129 -6.20 7.82 -11.44
C ALA A 129 -4.71 7.51 -11.31
N SER A 130 -3.99 8.31 -10.51
CA SER A 130 -2.56 8.14 -10.28
C SER A 130 -2.23 6.85 -9.52
N VAL A 131 -3.00 6.50 -8.49
CA VAL A 131 -2.84 5.26 -7.69
C VAL A 131 -3.15 4.02 -8.53
N LYS A 132 -4.16 4.09 -9.40
CA LYS A 132 -4.53 3.02 -10.34
C LYS A 132 -3.61 2.95 -11.55
N ASP A 133 -2.75 3.95 -11.74
CA ASP A 133 -1.87 4.14 -12.91
C ASP A 133 -2.65 4.11 -14.23
N ILE A 134 -3.74 4.86 -14.29
CA ILE A 134 -4.61 5.01 -15.46
C ILE A 134 -4.74 6.48 -15.87
N PRO A 135 -5.11 6.77 -17.13
CA PRO A 135 -5.40 8.14 -17.56
C PRO A 135 -6.53 8.75 -16.73
N ILE A 136 -6.41 10.04 -16.39
CA ILE A 136 -7.42 10.77 -15.60
C ILE A 136 -8.82 10.70 -16.22
N GLN A 137 -8.89 10.68 -17.56
CA GLN A 137 -10.16 10.55 -18.29
C GLN A 137 -10.87 9.22 -18.00
N SER A 138 -10.12 8.14 -17.82
CA SER A 138 -10.67 6.82 -17.49
C SER A 138 -11.32 6.82 -16.12
N GLU A 139 -10.68 7.45 -15.12
CA GLU A 139 -11.26 7.58 -13.78
C GLU A 139 -12.45 8.54 -13.78
N PHE A 140 -12.36 9.67 -14.50
CA PHE A 140 -13.44 10.64 -14.64
C PHE A 140 -14.71 10.02 -15.25
N ASN A 141 -14.56 9.15 -16.25
CA ASN A 141 -15.69 8.51 -16.94
C ASN A 141 -16.44 7.49 -16.07
N THR A 142 -15.95 7.18 -14.88
CA THR A 142 -16.73 6.41 -13.92
C THR A 142 -18.01 7.17 -13.55
N ASN A 143 -19.13 6.47 -13.39
CA ASN A 143 -20.46 7.08 -13.18
C ASN A 143 -20.55 8.00 -11.96
N GLU A 144 -19.59 7.91 -11.05
CA GLU A 144 -19.56 8.71 -9.82
C GLU A 144 -19.19 10.17 -10.10
N TYR A 145 -18.28 10.44 -11.04
CA TYR A 145 -17.66 11.76 -11.23
C TYR A 145 -18.19 12.50 -12.46
N SER A 146 -18.42 11.82 -13.57
CA SER A 146 -18.80 12.44 -14.85
C SER A 146 -20.10 13.27 -14.81
N ARG A 147 -20.97 12.99 -13.81
CA ARG A 147 -22.22 13.73 -13.62
C ARG A 147 -22.08 14.99 -12.75
N LYS A 148 -20.98 15.10 -12.01
CA LYS A 148 -20.82 16.16 -10.99
C LYS A 148 -19.70 17.14 -11.29
N LEU A 149 -18.69 16.68 -12.06
CA LEU A 149 -17.46 17.42 -12.30
C LEU A 149 -17.35 17.86 -13.76
N ASP A 150 -16.68 18.98 -13.97
CA ASP A 150 -16.28 19.44 -15.31
C ASP A 150 -14.91 18.87 -15.68
N TYR A 151 -14.83 18.17 -16.81
CA TYR A 151 -13.59 17.54 -17.27
C TYR A 151 -12.50 18.56 -17.63
N GLN A 152 -12.86 19.74 -18.16
CA GLN A 152 -11.88 20.77 -18.51
C GLN A 152 -11.23 21.35 -17.25
N ILE A 153 -12.02 21.57 -16.21
CA ILE A 153 -11.49 22.01 -14.90
C ILE A 153 -10.57 20.93 -14.32
N LEU A 154 -11.00 19.66 -14.38
CA LEU A 154 -10.20 18.53 -13.89
C LEU A 154 -8.85 18.46 -14.60
N LYS A 155 -8.84 18.52 -15.94
CA LYS A 155 -7.62 18.49 -16.76
C LYS A 155 -6.70 19.68 -16.47
N HIS A 156 -7.27 20.86 -16.31
CA HIS A 156 -6.49 22.06 -15.97
C HIS A 156 -5.86 21.93 -14.57
N LEU A 157 -6.60 21.38 -13.60
CA LEU A 157 -6.07 21.13 -12.26
C LEU A 157 -4.96 20.08 -12.23
N GLU A 158 -5.08 19.01 -13.04
CA GLU A 158 -4.02 18.01 -13.19
C GLU A 158 -2.70 18.65 -13.63
N VAL A 159 -2.77 19.51 -14.66
CA VAL A 159 -1.60 20.26 -15.16
C VAL A 159 -1.05 21.21 -14.10
N ASN A 160 -1.94 21.95 -13.41
CA ASN A 160 -1.53 22.87 -12.35
C ASN A 160 -0.88 22.13 -11.17
N LEU A 161 -1.38 20.95 -10.80
CA LEU A 161 -0.76 20.12 -9.76
C LEU A 161 0.63 19.67 -10.16
N ALA A 162 0.81 19.22 -11.40
CA ALA A 162 2.13 18.83 -11.91
C ALA A 162 3.11 20.01 -11.88
N ASN A 163 2.71 21.17 -12.40
CA ASN A 163 3.52 22.39 -12.40
C ASN A 163 3.84 22.88 -10.98
N TYR A 164 2.87 22.80 -10.06
CA TYR A 164 3.06 23.18 -8.67
C TYR A 164 4.10 22.29 -7.99
N LYS A 165 4.01 20.97 -8.19
CA LYS A 165 4.99 20.01 -7.68
C LYS A 165 6.39 20.26 -8.22
N ASP A 166 6.51 20.48 -9.53
CA ASP A 166 7.80 20.76 -10.19
C ASP A 166 8.43 22.06 -9.67
N LYS A 167 7.66 23.16 -9.66
CA LYS A 167 8.13 24.48 -9.19
C LYS A 167 8.62 24.46 -7.74
N ASN A 168 7.92 23.73 -6.87
CA ASN A 168 8.22 23.67 -5.44
C ASN A 168 9.09 22.46 -5.04
N LYS A 169 9.54 21.64 -6.01
CA LYS A 169 10.33 20.41 -5.81
C LYS A 169 9.65 19.44 -4.85
N LEU A 170 8.32 19.29 -5.01
CA LEU A 170 7.47 18.44 -4.20
C LEU A 170 7.10 17.17 -4.96
N ILE A 171 6.89 16.10 -4.24
CA ILE A 171 6.31 14.85 -4.74
C ILE A 171 5.19 14.38 -3.80
N ASP A 172 4.17 13.76 -4.35
CA ASP A 172 3.18 13.06 -3.53
C ASP A 172 3.56 11.58 -3.33
N TYR A 173 2.72 10.84 -2.60
CA TYR A 173 2.99 9.43 -2.29
C TYR A 173 3.05 8.55 -3.54
N THR A 174 2.24 8.83 -4.56
CA THR A 174 2.25 8.07 -5.81
C THR A 174 3.49 8.39 -6.64
N ASP A 175 3.87 9.68 -6.72
CA ASP A 175 5.12 10.11 -7.38
C ASP A 175 6.34 9.45 -6.74
N MET A 176 6.32 9.28 -5.41
CA MET A 176 7.39 8.64 -4.67
C MET A 176 7.61 7.19 -5.13
N ILE A 177 6.55 6.43 -5.31
CA ILE A 177 6.63 5.05 -5.83
C ILE A 177 7.06 5.07 -7.30
N LYS A 178 6.47 5.94 -8.15
CA LYS A 178 6.85 6.09 -9.56
C LYS A 178 8.33 6.44 -9.71
N LYS A 179 8.84 7.33 -8.86
CA LYS A 179 10.25 7.70 -8.85
C LYS A 179 11.14 6.53 -8.43
N TYR A 180 10.74 5.79 -7.38
CA TYR A 180 11.47 4.59 -6.96
C TYR A 180 11.56 3.55 -8.09
N ILE A 181 10.47 3.30 -8.82
CA ILE A 181 10.46 2.38 -9.97
C ILE A 181 11.44 2.83 -11.06
N LYS A 182 11.50 4.14 -11.34
CA LYS A 182 12.45 4.69 -12.33
C LYS A 182 13.90 4.64 -11.89
N GLU A 183 14.15 4.73 -10.59
CA GLU A 183 15.50 4.75 -9.99
C GLU A 183 15.79 3.42 -9.27
N GLU A 184 15.35 2.31 -9.86
CA GLU A 184 15.47 0.96 -9.27
C GLU A 184 16.90 0.53 -8.92
N ASP A 185 17.90 1.13 -9.56
CA ASP A 185 19.32 0.88 -9.24
C ASP A 185 19.68 1.28 -7.81
N LYS A 186 18.93 2.19 -7.19
CA LYS A 186 19.11 2.58 -5.78
C LYS A 186 18.54 1.56 -4.81
N SER A 187 17.74 0.61 -5.29
CA SER A 187 17.13 -0.41 -4.44
C SER A 187 18.17 -1.36 -3.88
N PRO A 188 18.17 -1.61 -2.56
CA PRO A 188 19.01 -2.66 -2.00
C PRO A 188 18.54 -4.05 -2.48
N THR A 189 19.46 -5.01 -2.45
CA THR A 189 19.14 -6.41 -2.66
C THR A 189 18.80 -7.10 -1.34
N PHE A 190 17.82 -8.02 -1.40
CA PHE A 190 17.37 -8.80 -0.26
C PHE A 190 17.59 -10.30 -0.48
N GLU A 191 17.75 -11.05 0.58
CA GLU A 191 17.62 -12.50 0.56
C GLU A 191 16.16 -12.92 0.58
N VAL A 192 15.34 -12.20 1.38
CA VAL A 192 13.90 -12.44 1.48
C VAL A 192 13.12 -11.16 1.74
N ILE A 193 11.93 -11.08 1.15
CA ILE A 193 10.95 -10.02 1.40
C ILE A 193 9.63 -10.63 1.88
N PHE A 194 9.05 -10.01 2.88
CA PHE A 194 7.71 -10.29 3.41
C PHE A 194 6.81 -9.09 3.17
N ILE A 195 5.62 -9.32 2.60
CA ILE A 195 4.60 -8.28 2.40
C ILE A 195 3.32 -8.72 3.11
N ASP A 196 2.91 -7.96 4.11
CA ASP A 196 1.69 -8.21 4.88
C ASP A 196 0.52 -7.39 4.31
N GLU A 197 -0.69 -7.96 4.32
CA GLU A 197 -1.92 -7.40 3.75
C GLU A 197 -1.80 -7.11 2.24
N ALA A 198 -1.20 -8.04 1.48
CA ALA A 198 -0.90 -7.85 0.07
C ALA A 198 -2.15 -7.69 -0.83
N GLN A 199 -3.36 -8.09 -0.37
CA GLN A 199 -4.62 -7.86 -1.09
C GLN A 199 -4.97 -6.37 -1.20
N ASP A 200 -4.37 -5.51 -0.39
CA ASP A 200 -4.64 -4.08 -0.38
C ASP A 200 -3.66 -3.26 -1.25
N LEU A 201 -2.71 -3.91 -1.92
CA LEU A 201 -1.77 -3.23 -2.81
C LEU A 201 -2.46 -2.65 -4.03
N SER A 202 -2.14 -1.40 -4.35
CA SER A 202 -2.60 -0.73 -5.57
C SER A 202 -1.77 -1.14 -6.79
N PRO A 203 -2.26 -0.88 -8.04
CA PRO A 203 -1.51 -1.17 -9.26
C PRO A 203 -0.09 -0.60 -9.27
N ILE A 204 0.11 0.63 -8.81
CA ILE A 204 1.45 1.22 -8.75
C ILE A 204 2.35 0.54 -7.72
N GLN A 205 1.79 0.04 -6.61
CA GLN A 205 2.54 -0.75 -5.63
C GLN A 205 2.85 -2.15 -6.14
N TRP A 206 1.99 -2.73 -6.98
CA TRP A 206 2.31 -3.97 -7.69
C TRP A 206 3.45 -3.80 -8.69
N GLN A 207 3.55 -2.66 -9.39
CA GLN A 207 4.72 -2.35 -10.23
C GLN A 207 5.99 -2.23 -9.38
N MET A 208 5.91 -1.60 -8.21
CA MET A 208 7.03 -1.60 -7.26
C MET A 208 7.39 -3.02 -6.79
N PHE A 209 6.40 -3.87 -6.53
CA PHE A 209 6.61 -5.27 -6.22
C PHE A 209 7.38 -5.99 -7.34
N ASP A 210 7.05 -5.74 -8.60
CA ASP A 210 7.75 -6.34 -9.74
C ASP A 210 9.24 -5.92 -9.76
N VAL A 211 9.56 -4.69 -9.38
CA VAL A 211 10.96 -4.25 -9.17
C VAL A 211 11.60 -5.02 -8.00
N LEU A 212 10.94 -5.11 -6.85
CA LEU A 212 11.45 -5.83 -5.69
C LEU A 212 11.68 -7.32 -5.98
N LEU A 213 10.86 -7.92 -6.84
CA LEU A 213 11.00 -9.30 -7.28
C LEU A 213 12.34 -9.55 -8.01
N THR A 214 12.86 -8.56 -8.73
CA THR A 214 14.18 -8.67 -9.39
C THR A 214 15.35 -8.50 -8.43
N LYS A 215 15.11 -7.98 -7.22
CA LYS A 215 16.13 -7.64 -6.21
C LYS A 215 16.15 -8.60 -5.02
N THR A 216 15.36 -9.68 -5.06
CA THR A 216 15.26 -10.64 -3.95
C THR A 216 15.20 -12.09 -4.43
N LYS A 217 15.65 -13.03 -3.59
CA LYS A 217 15.59 -14.46 -3.88
C LYS A 217 14.22 -15.05 -3.53
N ASP A 218 13.70 -14.70 -2.35
CA ASP A 218 12.45 -15.25 -1.84
C ASP A 218 11.45 -14.16 -1.48
N ILE A 219 10.16 -14.36 -1.81
CA ILE A 219 9.08 -13.46 -1.44
C ILE A 219 7.93 -14.23 -0.78
N PHE A 220 7.47 -13.69 0.34
CA PHE A 220 6.28 -14.14 1.05
C PHE A 220 5.22 -13.03 1.03
N LEU A 221 4.02 -13.36 0.55
CA LEU A 221 2.87 -12.49 0.57
C LEU A 221 1.86 -13.03 1.59
N ALA A 222 1.42 -12.22 2.53
CA ALA A 222 0.30 -12.57 3.38
C ALA A 222 -0.92 -11.73 3.02
N GLY A 223 -2.10 -12.35 3.01
CA GLY A 223 -3.31 -11.64 2.68
C GLY A 223 -4.57 -12.50 2.75
N ASP A 224 -5.70 -11.84 2.52
CA ASP A 224 -7.02 -12.45 2.42
C ASP A 224 -7.85 -11.68 1.40
N ASP A 225 -8.14 -12.29 0.26
CA ASP A 225 -8.92 -11.69 -0.81
C ASP A 225 -10.36 -11.34 -0.36
N ASP A 226 -10.91 -12.05 0.62
CA ASP A 226 -12.22 -11.75 1.20
C ASP A 226 -12.19 -10.50 2.13
N GLN A 227 -11.01 -10.02 2.55
CA GLN A 227 -10.82 -8.80 3.35
C GLN A 227 -10.43 -7.56 2.53
N ALA A 228 -10.45 -7.64 1.23
CA ALA A 228 -10.05 -6.55 0.34
C ALA A 228 -11.12 -5.44 0.31
N ILE A 229 -11.15 -4.61 1.35
CA ILE A 229 -12.09 -3.50 1.49
C ILE A 229 -11.60 -2.18 0.90
N PHE A 230 -10.34 -2.09 0.44
CA PHE A 230 -9.75 -0.87 -0.11
C PHE A 230 -9.80 -0.77 -1.65
N THR A 231 -10.63 -1.58 -2.32
CA THR A 231 -10.84 -1.50 -3.77
C THR A 231 -11.32 -0.12 -4.22
N TRP A 232 -12.13 0.56 -3.41
CA TRP A 232 -12.58 1.94 -3.64
C TRP A 232 -11.42 2.95 -3.60
N ALA A 233 -10.34 2.63 -2.87
CA ALA A 233 -9.10 3.42 -2.81
C ALA A 233 -8.05 2.99 -3.85
N GLY A 234 -8.39 2.02 -4.72
CA GLY A 234 -7.54 1.57 -5.80
C GLY A 234 -6.77 0.27 -5.55
N ALA A 235 -7.09 -0.52 -4.51
CA ALA A 235 -6.46 -1.83 -4.33
C ALA A 235 -6.76 -2.77 -5.51
N ASP A 236 -5.74 -3.48 -5.98
CA ASP A 236 -5.83 -4.46 -7.07
C ASP A 236 -5.85 -5.89 -6.53
N VAL A 237 -7.01 -6.30 -6.04
CA VAL A 237 -7.25 -7.65 -5.51
C VAL A 237 -7.07 -8.72 -6.60
N LYS A 238 -7.42 -8.38 -7.84
CA LYS A 238 -7.29 -9.31 -8.96
C LYS A 238 -5.82 -9.71 -9.15
N ARG A 239 -4.91 -8.73 -9.13
CA ARG A 239 -3.46 -9.00 -9.21
C ARG A 239 -2.99 -9.88 -8.06
N PHE A 240 -3.48 -9.65 -6.83
CA PHE A 240 -3.17 -10.51 -5.68
C PHE A 240 -3.63 -11.95 -5.90
N ILE A 241 -4.87 -12.16 -6.38
CA ILE A 241 -5.43 -13.49 -6.65
C ILE A 241 -4.61 -14.21 -7.72
N GLU A 242 -4.35 -13.55 -8.85
CA GLU A 242 -3.71 -14.11 -10.04
C GLU A 242 -2.18 -14.26 -9.91
N GLN A 243 -1.54 -13.61 -8.91
CA GLN A 243 -0.09 -13.72 -8.72
C GLN A 243 0.31 -15.18 -8.50
N PRO A 244 1.15 -15.78 -9.39
CA PRO A 244 1.59 -17.17 -9.23
C PRO A 244 2.42 -17.34 -7.95
N ALA A 245 2.06 -18.32 -7.12
CA ALA A 245 2.76 -18.63 -5.87
C ALA A 245 2.37 -20.00 -5.34
N GLU A 246 3.20 -20.54 -4.46
CA GLU A 246 2.84 -21.66 -3.59
C GLU A 246 1.90 -21.14 -2.48
N ASN A 247 0.71 -21.72 -2.34
CA ASN A 247 -0.28 -21.28 -1.37
C ASN A 247 -0.22 -22.10 -0.08
N GLN A 248 -0.12 -21.42 1.05
CA GLN A 248 -0.28 -21.96 2.40
C GLN A 248 -1.53 -21.39 3.02
N PHE A 249 -2.49 -22.25 3.37
CA PHE A 249 -3.74 -21.84 4.00
C PHE A 249 -3.70 -21.97 5.51
N LEU A 250 -4.16 -20.92 6.20
CA LEU A 250 -4.36 -20.91 7.65
C LEU A 250 -5.85 -20.92 7.92
N GLU A 251 -6.37 -22.06 8.39
CA GLU A 251 -7.82 -22.28 8.50
C GLU A 251 -8.40 -21.81 9.84
N GLN A 252 -7.62 -21.97 10.93
CA GLN A 252 -8.14 -21.77 12.28
C GLN A 252 -7.89 -20.34 12.78
N SER A 253 -8.96 -19.58 12.98
CA SER A 253 -8.88 -18.29 13.66
C SER A 253 -8.75 -18.46 15.18
N VAL A 254 -7.77 -17.77 15.77
CA VAL A 254 -7.59 -17.67 17.23
C VAL A 254 -8.20 -16.39 17.82
N ARG A 255 -8.79 -15.55 16.98
CA ARG A 255 -9.34 -14.24 17.35
C ARG A 255 -10.85 -14.15 17.15
N VAL A 256 -11.36 -14.75 16.07
CA VAL A 256 -12.77 -14.68 15.70
C VAL A 256 -13.50 -15.91 16.25
N PRO A 257 -14.60 -15.75 17.02
CA PRO A 257 -15.40 -16.87 17.50
C PRO A 257 -15.93 -17.72 16.34
N LYS A 258 -16.00 -19.05 16.54
CA LYS A 258 -16.40 -20.00 15.49
C LYS A 258 -17.75 -19.66 14.86
N VAL A 259 -18.75 -19.29 15.68
CA VAL A 259 -20.08 -18.89 15.19
C VAL A 259 -20.02 -17.69 14.25
N VAL A 260 -19.17 -16.69 14.55
CA VAL A 260 -18.98 -15.51 13.67
C VAL A 260 -18.32 -15.91 12.36
N GLN A 261 -17.36 -16.83 12.42
CA GLN A 261 -16.69 -17.35 11.21
C GLN A 261 -17.68 -18.12 10.33
N GLU A 262 -18.54 -18.97 10.91
CA GLU A 262 -19.59 -19.71 10.19
C GLU A 262 -20.57 -18.76 9.49
N ILE A 263 -21.06 -17.73 10.18
CA ILE A 263 -21.94 -16.70 9.57
C ILE A 263 -21.21 -15.96 8.44
N SER A 264 -19.95 -15.57 8.65
CA SER A 264 -19.15 -14.91 7.63
C SER A 264 -19.01 -15.79 6.38
N ASN A 265 -18.75 -17.08 6.53
CA ASN A 265 -18.63 -18.02 5.43
C ASN A 265 -19.92 -18.15 4.62
N VAL A 266 -21.10 -18.14 5.29
CA VAL A 266 -22.40 -18.12 4.61
C VAL A 266 -22.59 -16.85 3.78
N ILE A 267 -22.15 -15.69 4.28
CA ILE A 267 -22.23 -14.43 3.54
C ILE A 267 -21.26 -14.46 2.34
N LEU A 268 -20.01 -14.87 2.57
CA LEU A 268 -18.96 -14.95 1.55
C LEU A 268 -19.33 -15.92 0.42
N SER A 269 -20.04 -17.01 0.71
CA SER A 269 -20.50 -17.96 -0.32
C SER A 269 -21.49 -17.36 -1.33
N ARG A 270 -22.13 -16.24 -0.99
CA ARG A 270 -23.06 -15.49 -1.85
C ARG A 270 -22.39 -14.40 -2.69
N ILE A 271 -21.15 -14.05 -2.36
CA ILE A 271 -20.41 -13.03 -3.11
C ILE A 271 -19.83 -13.67 -4.36
N GLN A 272 -20.20 -13.12 -5.53
CA GLN A 272 -19.68 -13.54 -6.82
C GLN A 272 -18.37 -12.81 -7.14
N GLY A 273 -17.44 -13.49 -7.78
CA GLY A 273 -16.18 -12.92 -8.26
C GLY A 273 -15.02 -13.91 -8.22
N PRO A 274 -13.86 -13.53 -8.77
CA PRO A 274 -12.65 -14.33 -8.67
C PRO A 274 -12.20 -14.41 -7.20
N LYS A 275 -11.88 -15.62 -6.75
CA LYS A 275 -11.40 -15.89 -5.39
C LYS A 275 -10.25 -16.87 -5.43
N ILE A 276 -9.37 -16.80 -4.43
CA ILE A 276 -8.40 -17.86 -4.21
C ILE A 276 -9.19 -19.07 -3.66
N LYS A 277 -9.09 -20.18 -4.35
CA LYS A 277 -9.70 -21.43 -3.87
C LYS A 277 -9.01 -21.83 -2.57
N LYS A 278 -9.74 -21.79 -1.50
CA LYS A 278 -9.32 -22.20 -0.15
C LYS A 278 -9.72 -23.65 0.10
#